data_72e30179252c6c88e8ac4fc0797107e6
#
_entry.id   72e30179252c6c88e8ac4fc0797107e6
#
_cell.length_a   1.000
_cell.length_b   1.000
_cell.length_c   1.000
_cell.angle_alpha   90.00
_cell.angle_beta   90.00
_cell.angle_gamma   90.00
#
_symmetry.space_group_name_H-M   'P 1'
#
loop_
_entity.id
_entity.type
_entity.pdbx_description
1 polymer ?
#
loop_
_entity_poly.entity_id
_entity_poly.type
_entity_poly.pdbx_seq_one_letter_code
_entity_poly.pdbx_strand_id
1 'polypeptide(L)'
;MRRVSTPGDETYDVVVVGAGSAGAVMAHRLTEDGSRRVLLLEAGGRDISPNVRIPAAFSRLFESTADWNYRTTPQPRLAGRSIYWPRGKVLGGSSSLNAMMWVPGFAADYDRWAELAGPTWGPDEVAPLLQGTLVSVEEQRDPSPLTRRFLQAAGEAGFAVEEANAAAPDGFTQTRVTQRRGARSSTAQAYLRPAAGRPNLQVRTRAHVTRVLFEGRVATGVEYAVGGVRRTATARQAVVLCGGAVNTPQLLMLSGIGSGAELQQHGIPVLVDAPEVGKNLRDHLVSGLIARTSADTLASATSTANLARYLLRRRGMLTSNIAEAYGFVRSRPELDEPDLELIWAPVAYANEGLHGIPEHGLTLGPILLQPRSRGTISLASADPFEHPRIDPRYLSDPEGADRATMLAGLAIAERILASPALRDVTGGSYVRPVGGERLSAEERAVVALEQHAHTLYHPTSTARMGTDAASVVDPELRVRGVERLLVADASVMPEIIRGHTHAPSVVIGERAAQLLRG
;
A
#
# COMPACT_ATOMS: atom_id res chain seq x y z
N MET A 1 5.60 -37.26 -33.23
CA MET A 1 6.60 -36.18 -33.19
C MET A 1 6.04 -34.98 -32.46
N ARG A 2 6.40 -34.76 -31.19
CA ARG A 2 6.05 -33.54 -30.47
C ARG A 2 6.95 -32.41 -31.03
N ARG A 3 6.34 -31.36 -31.58
CA ARG A 3 7.08 -30.14 -31.97
C ARG A 3 7.74 -29.58 -30.69
N VAL A 4 9.06 -29.59 -30.65
CA VAL A 4 9.85 -28.84 -29.70
C VAL A 4 9.64 -27.36 -30.08
N SER A 5 8.86 -26.63 -29.28
CA SER A 5 8.71 -25.18 -29.45
C SER A 5 10.07 -24.53 -29.21
N THR A 6 10.54 -23.77 -30.16
CA THR A 6 11.69 -22.87 -30.02
C THR A 6 11.49 -21.95 -28.82
N PRO A 7 12.51 -21.67 -28.00
CA PRO A 7 12.41 -20.70 -26.92
C PRO A 7 12.32 -19.29 -27.54
N GLY A 8 11.09 -18.75 -27.75
CA GLY A 8 10.98 -17.42 -28.35
C GLY A 8 9.57 -16.84 -28.51
N ASP A 9 8.56 -17.66 -28.75
CA ASP A 9 7.22 -17.12 -29.07
C ASP A 9 6.14 -17.62 -28.09
N GLU A 10 6.18 -17.10 -26.86
CA GLU A 10 5.08 -17.31 -25.92
C GLU A 10 4.00 -16.26 -26.19
N THR A 11 2.92 -16.64 -26.85
CA THR A 11 1.80 -15.76 -27.19
C THR A 11 0.63 -15.99 -26.24
N TYR A 12 0.12 -14.92 -25.69
CA TYR A 12 -1.03 -14.87 -24.78
C TYR A 12 -2.06 -13.89 -25.31
N ASP A 13 -3.28 -13.96 -24.78
CA ASP A 13 -4.28 -12.92 -25.06
C ASP A 13 -3.96 -11.66 -24.24
N VAL A 14 -3.68 -11.84 -22.94
CA VAL A 14 -3.34 -10.75 -22.04
C VAL A 14 -2.05 -11.08 -21.29
N VAL A 15 -1.16 -10.09 -21.19
CA VAL A 15 0.03 -10.12 -20.31
C VAL A 15 -0.17 -9.14 -19.16
N VAL A 16 -0.21 -9.66 -17.93
CA VAL A 16 -0.33 -8.87 -16.71
C VAL A 16 1.04 -8.77 -16.03
N VAL A 17 1.49 -7.55 -15.75
CA VAL A 17 2.81 -7.24 -15.20
C VAL A 17 2.68 -6.84 -13.73
N GLY A 18 3.14 -7.70 -12.82
CA GLY A 18 3.02 -7.54 -11.37
C GLY A 18 1.87 -8.37 -10.80
N ALA A 19 2.20 -9.25 -9.85
CA ALA A 19 1.25 -10.12 -9.15
C ALA A 19 0.84 -9.56 -7.78
N GLY A 20 0.73 -8.24 -7.67
CA GLY A 20 0.30 -7.52 -6.47
C GLY A 20 -1.21 -7.56 -6.24
N SER A 21 -1.72 -6.59 -5.47
CA SER A 21 -3.14 -6.51 -5.07
C SER A 21 -4.07 -6.53 -6.28
N ALA A 22 -3.84 -5.71 -7.29
CA ALA A 22 -4.67 -5.64 -8.49
C ALA A 22 -4.35 -6.75 -9.51
N GLY A 23 -3.06 -7.01 -9.79
CA GLY A 23 -2.68 -7.97 -10.82
C GLY A 23 -3.08 -9.42 -10.51
N ALA A 24 -3.10 -9.81 -9.23
CA ALA A 24 -3.62 -11.11 -8.80
C ALA A 24 -5.12 -11.24 -9.07
N VAL A 25 -5.89 -10.17 -8.84
CA VAL A 25 -7.32 -10.07 -9.17
C VAL A 25 -7.52 -10.21 -10.67
N MET A 26 -6.81 -9.41 -11.47
CA MET A 26 -6.85 -9.42 -12.92
C MET A 26 -6.64 -10.83 -13.49
N ALA A 27 -5.53 -11.48 -13.07
CA ALA A 27 -5.20 -12.82 -13.54
C ALA A 27 -6.27 -13.85 -13.19
N HIS A 28 -6.86 -13.76 -12.00
CA HIS A 28 -7.95 -14.63 -11.58
C HIS A 28 -9.19 -14.41 -12.44
N ARG A 29 -9.67 -13.16 -12.52
CA ARG A 29 -10.92 -12.81 -13.18
C ARG A 29 -10.88 -13.08 -14.69
N LEU A 30 -9.79 -12.71 -15.36
CA LEU A 30 -9.65 -12.90 -16.81
C LEU A 30 -9.54 -14.38 -17.23
N THR A 31 -9.31 -15.29 -16.29
CA THR A 31 -9.18 -16.72 -16.59
C THR A 31 -10.34 -17.57 -16.09
N GLU A 32 -11.38 -16.97 -15.49
CA GLU A 32 -12.52 -17.70 -14.90
C GLU A 32 -13.33 -18.48 -15.93
N ASP A 33 -13.60 -17.88 -17.08
CA ASP A 33 -14.44 -18.45 -18.13
C ASP A 33 -13.68 -19.34 -19.13
N GLY A 34 -12.34 -19.42 -19.01
CA GLY A 34 -11.48 -20.17 -19.89
C GLY A 34 -11.24 -19.54 -21.27
N SER A 35 -11.87 -18.42 -21.61
CA SER A 35 -11.84 -17.80 -22.94
C SER A 35 -10.51 -17.13 -23.27
N ARG A 36 -9.75 -16.68 -22.27
CA ARG A 36 -8.49 -15.96 -22.42
C ARG A 36 -7.30 -16.73 -21.86
N ARG A 37 -6.21 -16.73 -22.58
CA ARG A 37 -4.91 -17.21 -22.10
C ARG A 37 -4.12 -16.05 -21.53
N VAL A 38 -3.84 -16.11 -20.23
CA VAL A 38 -3.19 -15.02 -19.47
C VAL A 38 -1.81 -15.43 -18.98
N LEU A 39 -0.82 -14.55 -19.19
CA LEU A 39 0.48 -14.63 -18.54
C LEU A 39 0.55 -13.58 -17.43
N LEU A 40 0.84 -14.01 -16.20
CA LEU A 40 1.13 -13.15 -15.07
C LEU A 40 2.62 -13.19 -14.75
N LEU A 41 3.29 -12.03 -14.84
CA LEU A 41 4.72 -11.87 -14.56
C LEU A 41 4.92 -11.20 -13.20
N GLU A 42 5.74 -11.79 -12.33
CA GLU A 42 6.10 -11.25 -11.02
C GLU A 42 7.63 -11.20 -10.87
N ALA A 43 8.15 -10.02 -10.53
CA ALA A 43 9.59 -9.81 -10.33
C ALA A 43 10.14 -10.60 -9.14
N GLY A 44 9.34 -10.75 -8.10
CA GLY A 44 9.69 -11.48 -6.89
C GLY A 44 9.48 -12.99 -6.95
N GLY A 45 9.70 -13.63 -5.83
CA GLY A 45 9.52 -15.06 -5.63
C GLY A 45 8.08 -15.46 -5.25
N ARG A 46 7.92 -16.73 -4.88
CA ARG A 46 6.67 -17.26 -4.35
C ARG A 46 6.48 -16.87 -2.88
N ASP A 47 5.23 -16.76 -2.42
CA ASP A 47 4.80 -16.42 -1.07
C ASP A 47 4.91 -17.58 -0.05
N ILE A 48 6.00 -18.34 -0.10
CA ILE A 48 6.17 -19.57 0.69
C ILE A 48 6.75 -19.34 2.09
N SER A 49 7.31 -18.15 2.35
CA SER A 49 7.88 -17.84 3.67
C SER A 49 6.81 -17.93 4.77
N PRO A 50 7.10 -18.60 5.91
CA PRO A 50 6.19 -18.58 7.06
C PRO A 50 5.85 -17.16 7.54
N ASN A 51 6.78 -16.21 7.41
CA ASN A 51 6.58 -14.82 7.79
C ASN A 51 5.49 -14.12 6.98
N VAL A 52 5.20 -14.56 5.75
CA VAL A 52 4.04 -14.09 4.98
C VAL A 52 2.73 -14.52 5.66
N ARG A 53 2.69 -15.73 6.24
CA ARG A 53 1.46 -16.32 6.79
C ARG A 53 1.18 -15.90 8.22
N ILE A 54 2.22 -15.67 9.02
CA ILE A 54 2.11 -15.29 10.44
C ILE A 54 1.88 -13.78 10.52
N PRO A 55 0.70 -13.32 10.99
CA PRO A 55 0.37 -11.90 10.97
C PRO A 55 1.40 -11.00 11.67
N ALA A 56 1.78 -11.30 12.90
CA ALA A 56 2.74 -10.49 13.67
C ALA A 56 4.18 -10.53 13.12
N ALA A 57 4.46 -11.33 12.09
CA ALA A 57 5.80 -11.48 11.54
C ALA A 57 6.06 -10.63 10.27
N PHE A 58 5.12 -9.75 9.87
CA PHE A 58 5.22 -9.05 8.60
C PHE A 58 6.49 -8.18 8.47
N SER A 59 6.92 -7.52 9.55
CA SER A 59 8.13 -6.70 9.54
C SER A 59 9.42 -7.51 9.26
N ARG A 60 9.41 -8.83 9.51
CA ARG A 60 10.53 -9.72 9.16
C ARG A 60 10.69 -9.97 7.65
N LEU A 61 9.73 -9.51 6.86
CA LEU A 61 9.81 -9.52 5.40
C LEU A 61 10.48 -8.27 4.84
N PHE A 62 10.59 -7.23 5.64
CA PHE A 62 11.27 -5.99 5.27
C PHE A 62 12.78 -6.23 5.13
N GLU A 63 13.41 -5.50 4.25
CA GLU A 63 14.83 -5.66 3.86
C GLU A 63 15.21 -7.10 3.44
N SER A 64 14.21 -7.96 3.16
CA SER A 64 14.42 -9.31 2.65
C SER A 64 14.32 -9.38 1.11
N THR A 65 14.51 -10.57 0.54
CA THR A 65 14.31 -10.81 -0.90
C THR A 65 12.84 -10.67 -1.34
N ALA A 66 11.89 -10.60 -0.39
CA ALA A 66 10.46 -10.37 -0.65
C ALA A 66 10.11 -8.87 -0.71
N ASP A 67 11.09 -8.00 -0.59
CA ASP A 67 10.94 -6.55 -0.56
C ASP A 67 11.80 -5.90 -1.64
N TRP A 68 11.30 -4.81 -2.24
CA TRP A 68 12.07 -3.99 -3.18
C TRP A 68 13.16 -3.16 -2.52
N ASN A 69 13.08 -2.96 -1.19
CA ASN A 69 14.05 -2.19 -0.40
C ASN A 69 14.25 -0.75 -0.89
N TYR A 70 13.18 -0.07 -1.28
CA TYR A 70 13.25 1.31 -1.72
C TYR A 70 13.59 2.26 -0.57
N ARG A 71 14.18 3.39 -0.93
CA ARG A 71 14.39 4.54 -0.05
C ARG A 71 14.06 5.82 -0.81
N THR A 72 13.54 6.80 -0.09
CA THR A 72 13.30 8.14 -0.65
C THR A 72 14.60 8.90 -0.83
N THR A 73 14.57 9.94 -1.66
CA THR A 73 15.55 11.03 -1.55
C THR A 73 15.49 11.65 -0.15
N PRO A 74 16.55 12.35 0.30
CA PRO A 74 16.52 13.09 1.57
C PRO A 74 15.31 14.03 1.64
N GLN A 75 14.56 13.99 2.76
CA GLN A 75 13.36 14.78 2.97
C GLN A 75 13.66 15.99 3.87
N PRO A 76 13.77 17.22 3.33
CA PRO A 76 14.24 18.39 4.09
C PRO A 76 13.38 18.70 5.31
N ARG A 77 12.05 18.52 5.23
CA ARG A 77 11.10 18.77 6.32
C ARG A 77 11.06 17.67 7.38
N LEU A 78 11.77 16.57 7.16
CA LEU A 78 11.93 15.46 8.10
C LEU A 78 13.41 15.29 8.51
N ALA A 79 14.04 16.38 8.92
CA ALA A 79 15.45 16.44 9.34
C ALA A 79 16.46 15.91 8.28
N GLY A 80 16.14 16.02 6.99
CA GLY A 80 17.00 15.54 5.91
C GLY A 80 17.10 14.01 5.78
N ARG A 81 16.25 13.25 6.48
CA ARG A 81 16.28 11.78 6.47
C ARG A 81 15.85 11.20 5.12
N SER A 82 16.50 10.13 4.69
CA SER A 82 16.02 9.23 3.65
C SER A 82 15.13 8.17 4.30
N ILE A 83 13.88 8.11 3.91
CA ILE A 83 12.86 7.25 4.51
C ILE A 83 12.88 5.89 3.79
N TYR A 84 12.89 4.80 4.54
CA TYR A 84 12.74 3.46 4.01
C TYR A 84 11.30 3.22 3.52
N TRP A 85 11.16 2.65 2.30
CA TRP A 85 9.88 2.46 1.62
C TRP A 85 9.70 1.00 1.16
N PRO A 86 9.31 0.08 2.06
CA PRO A 86 9.09 -1.31 1.69
C PRO A 86 7.95 -1.47 0.69
N ARG A 87 8.20 -2.26 -0.36
CA ARG A 87 7.21 -2.67 -1.37
C ARG A 87 7.37 -4.15 -1.65
N GLY A 88 6.24 -4.89 -1.71
CA GLY A 88 6.30 -6.32 -1.93
C GLY A 88 6.90 -6.72 -3.28
N LYS A 89 7.96 -7.55 -3.24
CA LYS A 89 8.62 -8.23 -4.37
C LYS A 89 8.40 -9.73 -4.25
N VAL A 90 7.14 -10.13 -4.33
CA VAL A 90 6.67 -11.49 -4.04
C VAL A 90 5.26 -11.67 -4.58
N LEU A 91 4.81 -12.91 -4.85
CA LEU A 91 3.40 -13.16 -5.18
C LEU A 91 2.47 -12.55 -4.13
N GLY A 92 1.47 -11.79 -4.61
CA GLY A 92 0.59 -10.98 -3.78
C GLY A 92 1.11 -9.54 -3.57
N GLY A 93 2.34 -9.24 -3.98
CA GLY A 93 2.94 -7.92 -3.85
C GLY A 93 2.86 -7.42 -2.40
N SER A 94 2.55 -6.14 -2.21
CA SER A 94 2.43 -5.55 -0.87
C SER A 94 1.31 -6.14 -0.01
N SER A 95 0.30 -6.84 -0.58
CA SER A 95 -0.69 -7.57 0.22
C SER A 95 -0.09 -8.75 1.00
N SER A 96 1.08 -9.24 0.58
CA SER A 96 1.86 -10.28 1.27
C SER A 96 2.77 -9.73 2.38
N LEU A 97 2.95 -8.39 2.45
CA LEU A 97 3.82 -7.71 3.41
C LEU A 97 3.08 -6.75 4.36
N ASN A 98 1.88 -6.29 4.03
CA ASN A 98 1.17 -5.25 4.75
C ASN A 98 0.75 -5.66 6.18
N ALA A 99 0.30 -4.68 6.97
CA ALA A 99 -0.26 -4.90 8.31
C ALA A 99 -1.72 -5.39 8.29
N MET A 100 -2.22 -5.90 7.16
CA MET A 100 -3.53 -6.55 7.01
C MET A 100 -4.75 -5.71 7.42
N MET A 101 -4.65 -4.42 7.57
CA MET A 101 -5.80 -3.56 7.84
C MET A 101 -6.70 -3.49 6.59
N TRP A 102 -8.00 -3.64 6.78
CA TRP A 102 -9.00 -3.45 5.72
C TRP A 102 -9.82 -2.21 6.03
N VAL A 103 -9.44 -1.12 5.40
CA VAL A 103 -10.05 0.21 5.57
C VAL A 103 -10.31 0.78 4.17
N PRO A 104 -11.50 0.59 3.61
CA PRO A 104 -11.78 0.85 2.19
C PRO A 104 -11.84 2.33 1.80
N GLY A 105 -11.83 3.25 2.76
CA GLY A 105 -12.03 4.68 2.53
C GLY A 105 -13.48 5.13 2.75
N PHE A 106 -13.74 6.40 2.52
CA PHE A 106 -15.05 7.03 2.72
C PHE A 106 -15.82 7.09 1.40
N ALA A 107 -17.14 7.16 1.47
CA ALA A 107 -17.97 7.41 0.28
C ALA A 107 -17.53 8.68 -0.46
N ALA A 108 -17.24 9.75 0.30
CA ALA A 108 -16.76 11.03 -0.24
C ALA A 108 -15.43 10.91 -1.06
N ASP A 109 -14.58 9.93 -0.77
CA ASP A 109 -13.38 9.69 -1.57
C ASP A 109 -13.74 9.19 -2.98
N TYR A 110 -14.73 8.30 -3.06
CA TYR A 110 -15.21 7.75 -4.33
C TYR A 110 -16.12 8.72 -5.08
N ASP A 111 -16.87 9.58 -4.39
CA ASP A 111 -17.55 10.73 -5.01
C ASP A 111 -16.52 11.63 -5.71
N ARG A 112 -15.43 11.91 -5.03
CA ARG A 112 -14.32 12.68 -5.62
C ARG A 112 -13.68 11.96 -6.80
N TRP A 113 -13.54 10.64 -6.75
CA TRP A 113 -13.07 9.87 -7.90
C TRP A 113 -14.04 9.92 -9.08
N ALA A 114 -15.36 9.89 -8.82
CA ALA A 114 -16.37 10.05 -9.86
C ALA A 114 -16.31 11.42 -10.55
N GLU A 115 -16.06 12.48 -9.80
CA GLU A 115 -15.85 13.84 -10.37
C GLU A 115 -14.63 13.91 -11.29
N LEU A 116 -13.52 13.26 -10.91
CA LEU A 116 -12.24 13.33 -11.61
C LEU A 116 -12.12 12.34 -12.76
N ALA A 117 -12.73 11.17 -12.65
CA ALA A 117 -12.54 10.04 -13.55
C ALA A 117 -13.84 9.42 -14.09
N GLY A 118 -15.00 10.06 -13.78
CA GLY A 118 -16.29 9.62 -14.29
C GLY A 118 -17.07 8.72 -13.32
N PRO A 119 -18.40 8.59 -13.53
CA PRO A 119 -19.35 8.01 -12.58
C PRO A 119 -19.09 6.53 -12.25
N THR A 120 -18.41 5.81 -13.12
CA THR A 120 -18.05 4.40 -12.89
C THR A 120 -17.10 4.18 -11.70
N TRP A 121 -16.52 5.26 -11.15
CA TRP A 121 -15.64 5.25 -9.99
C TRP A 121 -16.30 5.78 -8.72
N GLY A 122 -17.61 6.08 -8.78
CA GLY A 122 -18.40 6.54 -7.64
C GLY A 122 -18.71 5.43 -6.63
N PRO A 123 -19.20 5.79 -5.43
CA PRO A 123 -19.40 4.87 -4.33
C PRO A 123 -20.37 3.73 -4.67
N ASP A 124 -21.46 3.99 -5.40
CA ASP A 124 -22.47 2.98 -5.78
C ASP A 124 -21.88 1.91 -6.71
N GLU A 125 -20.93 2.29 -7.55
CA GLU A 125 -20.25 1.40 -8.47
C GLU A 125 -19.06 0.64 -7.84
N VAL A 126 -18.45 1.23 -6.81
CA VAL A 126 -17.31 0.67 -6.09
C VAL A 126 -17.75 -0.29 -4.98
N ALA A 127 -18.87 0.00 -4.29
CA ALA A 127 -19.33 -0.82 -3.18
C ALA A 127 -19.57 -2.31 -3.55
N PRO A 128 -20.20 -2.66 -4.69
CA PRO A 128 -20.34 -4.06 -5.10
C PRO A 128 -18.99 -4.76 -5.33
N LEU A 129 -17.96 -4.05 -5.81
CA LEU A 129 -16.61 -4.61 -6.03
C LEU A 129 -15.89 -4.88 -4.71
N LEU A 130 -16.08 -4.00 -3.71
CA LEU A 130 -15.58 -4.22 -2.34
C LEU A 130 -16.25 -5.42 -1.69
N GLN A 131 -17.56 -5.57 -1.84
CA GLN A 131 -18.34 -6.70 -1.31
C GLN A 131 -18.02 -8.02 -2.02
N GLY A 132 -17.73 -7.98 -3.32
CA GLY A 132 -17.40 -9.14 -4.15
C GLY A 132 -15.94 -9.62 -4.04
N THR A 133 -15.12 -9.00 -3.18
CA THR A 133 -13.72 -9.41 -3.00
C THR A 133 -13.59 -10.84 -2.48
N LEU A 134 -12.59 -11.58 -2.98
CA LEU A 134 -12.23 -12.89 -2.45
C LEU A 134 -11.27 -12.81 -1.26
N VAL A 135 -10.76 -11.62 -0.93
CA VAL A 135 -9.94 -11.42 0.26
C VAL A 135 -10.80 -11.65 1.50
N SER A 136 -10.38 -12.55 2.38
CA SER A 136 -11.10 -12.80 3.63
C SER A 136 -10.84 -11.65 4.59
N VAL A 137 -11.91 -11.00 5.04
CA VAL A 137 -11.89 -9.92 6.03
C VAL A 137 -12.59 -10.42 7.29
N GLU A 138 -11.87 -10.46 8.41
CA GLU A 138 -12.35 -11.00 9.68
C GLU A 138 -12.13 -9.97 10.81
N GLU A 139 -12.79 -10.18 11.95
CA GLU A 139 -12.37 -9.55 13.20
C GLU A 139 -11.02 -10.09 13.66
N GLN A 140 -10.28 -9.29 14.40
CA GLN A 140 -9.07 -9.76 15.04
C GLN A 140 -9.39 -10.91 16.00
N ARG A 141 -8.62 -11.99 15.88
CA ARG A 141 -8.94 -13.24 16.57
C ARG A 141 -8.65 -13.22 18.07
N ASP A 142 -7.54 -12.64 18.46
CA ASP A 142 -7.10 -12.51 19.86
C ASP A 142 -6.40 -11.15 20.05
N PRO A 143 -7.16 -10.01 20.04
CA PRO A 143 -6.58 -8.69 20.24
C PRO A 143 -6.00 -8.57 21.66
N SER A 144 -4.99 -7.72 21.82
CA SER A 144 -4.40 -7.40 23.11
C SER A 144 -5.44 -6.79 24.05
N PRO A 145 -5.44 -7.16 25.35
CA PRO A 145 -6.26 -6.45 26.34
C PRO A 145 -6.00 -4.93 26.39
N LEU A 146 -4.79 -4.49 26.01
CA LEU A 146 -4.43 -3.07 25.92
C LEU A 146 -5.19 -2.33 24.83
N THR A 147 -5.65 -3.01 23.78
CA THR A 147 -6.49 -2.42 22.75
C THR A 147 -7.87 -2.03 23.26
N ARG A 148 -8.46 -2.83 24.14
CA ARG A 148 -9.71 -2.43 24.82
C ARG A 148 -9.50 -1.21 25.74
N ARG A 149 -8.38 -1.15 26.48
CA ARG A 149 -8.02 0.03 27.29
C ARG A 149 -7.82 1.28 26.43
N PHE A 150 -7.22 1.12 25.25
CA PHE A 150 -7.09 2.23 24.30
C PHE A 150 -8.44 2.77 23.83
N LEU A 151 -9.39 1.91 23.45
CA LEU A 151 -10.73 2.34 23.05
C LEU A 151 -11.47 3.02 24.20
N GLN A 152 -11.30 2.53 25.44
CA GLN A 152 -11.80 3.21 26.63
C GLN A 152 -11.17 4.59 26.80
N ALA A 153 -9.84 4.71 26.64
CA ALA A 153 -9.12 5.99 26.73
C ALA A 153 -9.54 7.00 25.66
N ALA A 154 -9.83 6.53 24.45
CA ALA A 154 -10.41 7.36 23.40
C ALA A 154 -11.78 7.92 23.81
N GLY A 155 -12.64 7.09 24.40
CA GLY A 155 -13.92 7.53 24.95
C GLY A 155 -13.76 8.53 26.10
N GLU A 156 -12.83 8.29 27.03
CA GLU A 156 -12.50 9.23 28.12
C GLU A 156 -11.95 10.57 27.60
N ALA A 157 -11.26 10.55 26.45
CA ALA A 157 -10.80 11.75 25.76
C ALA A 157 -11.89 12.45 24.93
N GLY A 158 -13.15 11.98 24.97
CA GLY A 158 -14.29 12.59 24.32
C GLY A 158 -14.54 12.16 22.88
N PHE A 159 -13.91 11.08 22.41
CA PHE A 159 -14.14 10.55 21.07
C PHE A 159 -15.17 9.41 21.07
N ALA A 160 -15.91 9.26 19.98
CA ALA A 160 -16.79 8.12 19.78
C ALA A 160 -16.00 6.81 19.64
N VAL A 161 -16.62 5.71 20.05
CA VAL A 161 -16.18 4.35 19.73
C VAL A 161 -17.26 3.72 18.86
N GLU A 162 -16.91 3.30 17.67
CA GLU A 162 -17.86 2.91 16.62
C GLU A 162 -17.50 1.55 15.99
N GLU A 163 -18.36 1.07 15.10
CA GLU A 163 -18.08 -0.11 14.30
C GLU A 163 -17.06 0.20 13.19
N ALA A 164 -16.20 -0.77 12.89
CA ALA A 164 -15.20 -0.62 11.84
C ALA A 164 -15.85 -0.47 10.45
N ASN A 165 -15.30 0.43 9.65
CA ASN A 165 -15.76 0.73 8.30
C ASN A 165 -17.21 1.26 8.27
N ALA A 166 -17.57 2.11 9.24
CA ALA A 166 -18.82 2.86 9.23
C ALA A 166 -18.96 3.67 7.93
N ALA A 167 -20.19 3.99 7.53
CA ALA A 167 -20.43 4.75 6.29
C ALA A 167 -19.90 6.18 6.35
N ALA A 168 -19.91 6.79 7.53
CA ALA A 168 -19.33 8.11 7.82
C ALA A 168 -18.48 7.99 9.10
N PRO A 169 -17.24 7.51 9.00
CA PRO A 169 -16.43 7.23 10.18
C PRO A 169 -15.95 8.54 10.82
N ASP A 170 -16.19 8.66 12.13
CA ASP A 170 -15.76 9.80 12.97
C ASP A 170 -15.57 9.35 14.42
N GLY A 171 -14.68 8.41 14.62
CA GLY A 171 -14.42 7.79 15.92
C GLY A 171 -13.40 6.69 15.86
N PHE A 172 -13.26 5.95 16.96
CA PHE A 172 -12.28 4.89 17.13
C PHE A 172 -12.92 3.51 17.06
N THR A 173 -12.16 2.56 16.53
CA THR A 173 -12.64 1.19 16.33
C THR A 173 -11.51 0.17 16.40
N GLN A 174 -11.87 -1.09 16.60
CA GLN A 174 -10.97 -2.22 16.43
C GLN A 174 -10.82 -2.56 14.94
N THR A 175 -9.59 -2.82 14.51
CA THR A 175 -9.26 -3.07 13.11
C THR A 175 -9.90 -4.36 12.57
N ARG A 176 -10.58 -4.28 11.41
CA ARG A 176 -10.89 -5.43 10.57
C ARG A 176 -9.65 -5.85 9.79
N VAL A 177 -9.38 -7.14 9.74
CA VAL A 177 -8.11 -7.66 9.20
C VAL A 177 -8.29 -8.59 8.01
N THR A 178 -7.41 -8.44 7.01
CA THR A 178 -7.34 -9.37 5.87
C THR A 178 -6.66 -10.68 6.31
N GLN A 179 -7.40 -11.45 7.11
CA GLN A 179 -6.98 -12.74 7.65
C GLN A 179 -8.06 -13.80 7.42
N ARG A 180 -7.63 -15.05 7.45
CA ARG A 180 -8.50 -16.21 7.48
C ARG A 180 -7.99 -17.17 8.53
N ARG A 181 -8.79 -17.37 9.59
CA ARG A 181 -8.46 -18.28 10.72
C ARG A 181 -7.09 -17.98 11.33
N GLY A 182 -6.78 -16.69 11.58
CA GLY A 182 -5.53 -16.24 12.21
C GLY A 182 -4.29 -16.35 11.32
N ALA A 183 -4.45 -16.40 10.01
CA ALA A 183 -3.36 -16.32 9.04
C ALA A 183 -3.69 -15.27 7.97
N ARG A 184 -2.68 -14.60 7.41
CA ARG A 184 -2.85 -13.62 6.32
C ARG A 184 -3.65 -14.18 5.15
N SER A 185 -4.60 -13.41 4.64
CA SER A 185 -5.31 -13.60 3.39
C SER A 185 -4.83 -12.56 2.36
N SER A 186 -3.64 -12.77 1.79
CA SER A 186 -3.13 -11.93 0.68
C SER A 186 -3.90 -12.18 -0.61
N THR A 187 -3.77 -11.31 -1.60
CA THR A 187 -4.36 -11.55 -2.92
C THR A 187 -3.77 -12.77 -3.63
N ALA A 188 -2.53 -13.15 -3.34
CA ALA A 188 -2.00 -14.44 -3.81
C ALA A 188 -2.79 -15.62 -3.23
N GLN A 189 -3.16 -15.58 -1.95
CA GLN A 189 -3.94 -16.63 -1.30
C GLN A 189 -5.41 -16.61 -1.73
N ALA A 190 -5.99 -15.43 -1.90
CA ALA A 190 -7.41 -15.25 -2.21
C ALA A 190 -7.73 -15.50 -3.69
N TYR A 191 -6.87 -15.07 -4.59
CA TYR A 191 -7.12 -15.09 -6.03
C TYR A 191 -6.22 -16.07 -6.79
N LEU A 192 -4.89 -16.06 -6.59
CA LEU A 192 -3.99 -16.88 -7.40
C LEU A 192 -4.01 -18.36 -7.00
N ARG A 193 -4.10 -18.65 -5.71
CA ARG A 193 -4.14 -20.04 -5.24
C ARG A 193 -5.34 -20.83 -5.76
N PRO A 194 -6.58 -20.30 -5.77
CA PRO A 194 -7.73 -20.99 -6.37
C PRO A 194 -7.60 -21.16 -7.89
N ALA A 195 -6.88 -20.27 -8.58
CA ALA A 195 -6.67 -20.31 -10.02
C ALA A 195 -5.45 -21.15 -10.46
N ALA A 196 -4.65 -21.68 -9.53
CA ALA A 196 -3.36 -22.33 -9.81
C ALA A 196 -3.44 -23.58 -10.74
N GLY A 197 -4.61 -24.20 -10.85
CA GLY A 197 -4.83 -25.35 -11.74
C GLY A 197 -5.42 -25.00 -13.10
N ARG A 198 -5.69 -23.74 -13.40
CA ARG A 198 -6.32 -23.32 -14.66
C ARG A 198 -5.34 -23.46 -15.83
N PRO A 199 -5.68 -24.15 -16.91
CA PRO A 199 -4.78 -24.38 -18.05
C PRO A 199 -4.50 -23.11 -18.85
N ASN A 200 -5.36 -22.09 -18.73
CA ASN A 200 -5.29 -20.80 -19.39
C ASN A 200 -4.60 -19.72 -18.55
N LEU A 201 -4.11 -20.03 -17.34
CA LEU A 201 -3.31 -19.13 -16.51
C LEU A 201 -1.87 -19.63 -16.38
N GLN A 202 -0.91 -18.82 -16.82
CA GLN A 202 0.50 -19.05 -16.54
C GLN A 202 1.02 -17.98 -15.60
N VAL A 203 1.54 -18.38 -14.44
CA VAL A 203 2.20 -17.48 -13.47
C VAL A 203 3.69 -17.71 -13.50
N ARG A 204 4.46 -16.67 -13.75
CA ARG A 204 5.92 -16.72 -13.78
C ARG A 204 6.50 -15.77 -12.75
N THR A 205 7.17 -16.33 -11.76
CA THR A 205 7.89 -15.58 -10.71
C THR A 205 9.35 -15.38 -11.07
N ARG A 206 10.03 -14.43 -10.40
CA ARG A 206 11.41 -14.01 -10.70
C ARG A 206 11.56 -13.54 -12.15
N ALA A 207 10.51 -12.96 -12.69
CA ALA A 207 10.41 -12.43 -14.04
C ALA A 207 10.27 -10.92 -13.97
N HIS A 208 11.38 -10.22 -14.04
CA HIS A 208 11.43 -8.76 -13.98
C HIS A 208 11.16 -8.18 -15.36
N VAL A 209 10.02 -7.52 -15.54
CA VAL A 209 9.69 -6.83 -16.79
C VAL A 209 10.54 -5.57 -16.94
N THR A 210 11.20 -5.43 -18.08
CA THR A 210 12.17 -4.37 -18.35
C THR A 210 11.61 -3.26 -19.25
N ARG A 211 10.67 -3.59 -20.13
CA ARG A 211 9.94 -2.63 -20.97
C ARG A 211 8.71 -3.24 -21.62
N VAL A 212 7.79 -2.39 -22.05
CA VAL A 212 6.69 -2.74 -22.97
C VAL A 212 7.21 -2.67 -24.40
N LEU A 213 6.77 -3.60 -25.25
CA LEU A 213 7.13 -3.64 -26.67
C LEU A 213 6.00 -3.07 -27.51
N PHE A 214 6.35 -2.31 -28.55
CA PHE A 214 5.40 -1.61 -29.41
C PHE A 214 5.66 -1.87 -30.90
N GLU A 215 4.59 -1.94 -31.68
CA GLU A 215 4.59 -1.76 -33.13
C GLU A 215 3.86 -0.43 -33.44
N GLY A 216 4.60 0.58 -33.86
CA GLY A 216 4.09 1.94 -33.87
C GLY A 216 3.65 2.37 -32.47
N ARG A 217 2.36 2.62 -32.27
CA ARG A 217 1.77 2.96 -30.95
C ARG A 217 0.92 1.83 -30.35
N VAL A 218 0.95 0.64 -30.92
CA VAL A 218 0.21 -0.53 -30.42
C VAL A 218 1.14 -1.38 -29.53
N ALA A 219 0.77 -1.57 -28.29
CA ALA A 219 1.50 -2.49 -27.39
C ALA A 219 1.31 -3.94 -27.86
N THR A 220 2.42 -4.65 -28.10
CA THR A 220 2.42 -6.02 -28.64
C THR A 220 2.93 -7.05 -27.64
N GLY A 221 3.47 -6.62 -26.51
CA GLY A 221 3.98 -7.51 -25.49
C GLY A 221 4.95 -6.83 -24.52
N VAL A 222 5.78 -7.63 -23.88
CA VAL A 222 6.78 -7.15 -22.92
C VAL A 222 8.11 -7.86 -23.09
N GLU A 223 9.21 -7.15 -22.78
CA GLU A 223 10.51 -7.75 -22.51
C GLU A 223 10.63 -7.95 -21.00
N TYR A 224 11.17 -9.08 -20.58
CA TYR A 224 11.41 -9.40 -19.18
C TYR A 224 12.66 -10.25 -19.00
N ALA A 225 13.26 -10.21 -17.81
CA ALA A 225 14.45 -10.96 -17.45
C ALA A 225 14.13 -12.05 -16.42
N VAL A 226 14.68 -13.25 -16.64
CA VAL A 226 14.64 -14.38 -15.70
C VAL A 226 16.06 -14.92 -15.55
N GLY A 227 16.63 -14.90 -14.35
CA GLY A 227 18.00 -15.38 -14.10
C GLY A 227 19.07 -14.68 -14.96
N GLY A 228 18.89 -13.39 -15.25
CA GLY A 228 19.78 -12.61 -16.10
C GLY A 228 19.55 -12.77 -17.61
N VAL A 229 18.68 -13.68 -18.03
CA VAL A 229 18.37 -13.91 -19.46
C VAL A 229 17.15 -13.10 -19.86
N ARG A 230 17.28 -12.26 -20.89
CA ARG A 230 16.15 -11.51 -21.48
C ARG A 230 15.26 -12.43 -22.31
N ARG A 231 13.96 -12.23 -22.22
CA ARG A 231 12.90 -12.94 -22.92
C ARG A 231 11.82 -11.97 -23.35
N THR A 232 10.97 -12.40 -24.27
CA THR A 232 9.79 -11.67 -24.71
C THR A 232 8.53 -12.49 -24.50
N ALA A 233 7.40 -11.81 -24.26
CA ALA A 233 6.07 -12.40 -24.29
C ALA A 233 5.15 -11.50 -25.12
N THR A 234 4.44 -12.09 -26.07
CA THR A 234 3.51 -11.39 -26.95
C THR A 234 2.10 -11.37 -26.35
N ALA A 235 1.44 -10.22 -26.42
CA ALA A 235 0.05 -10.02 -26.00
C ALA A 235 -0.80 -9.68 -27.23
N ARG A 236 -1.83 -10.47 -27.53
CA ARG A 236 -2.72 -10.27 -28.67
C ARG A 236 -3.77 -9.19 -28.44
N GLN A 237 -4.26 -9.08 -27.19
CA GLN A 237 -5.36 -8.17 -26.83
C GLN A 237 -4.86 -6.97 -25.99
N ALA A 238 -4.10 -7.24 -24.91
CA ALA A 238 -3.65 -6.19 -24.03
C ALA A 238 -2.41 -6.55 -23.21
N VAL A 239 -1.61 -5.54 -22.88
CA VAL A 239 -0.65 -5.52 -21.78
C VAL A 239 -1.25 -4.70 -20.65
N VAL A 240 -1.26 -5.24 -19.42
CA VAL A 240 -1.79 -4.56 -18.23
C VAL A 240 -0.66 -4.39 -17.21
N LEU A 241 -0.33 -3.15 -16.88
CA LEU A 241 0.67 -2.83 -15.87
C LEU A 241 0.00 -2.81 -14.49
N CYS A 242 0.50 -3.64 -13.60
CA CYS A 242 0.10 -3.77 -12.20
C CYS A 242 1.31 -3.71 -11.27
N GLY A 243 2.35 -2.94 -11.66
CA GLY A 243 3.62 -2.82 -10.94
C GLY A 243 3.55 -1.99 -9.66
N GLY A 244 2.44 -1.31 -9.41
CA GLY A 244 2.25 -0.39 -8.29
C GLY A 244 2.83 0.99 -8.53
N ALA A 245 2.54 1.93 -7.64
CA ALA A 245 2.81 3.37 -7.81
C ALA A 245 4.30 3.73 -7.96
N VAL A 246 5.23 2.81 -7.73
CA VAL A 246 6.68 3.03 -7.96
C VAL A 246 7.13 2.42 -9.29
N ASN A 247 6.82 1.15 -9.54
CA ASN A 247 7.35 0.45 -10.71
C ASN A 247 6.55 0.73 -11.99
N THR A 248 5.26 1.03 -11.90
CA THR A 248 4.45 1.34 -13.09
C THR A 248 4.92 2.59 -13.81
N PRO A 249 5.10 3.77 -13.15
CA PRO A 249 5.67 4.93 -13.85
C PRO A 249 7.11 4.68 -14.32
N GLN A 250 7.93 3.96 -13.56
CA GLN A 250 9.28 3.57 -14.01
C GLN A 250 9.22 2.79 -15.33
N LEU A 251 8.33 1.79 -15.41
CA LEU A 251 8.21 0.95 -16.60
C LEU A 251 7.64 1.73 -17.79
N LEU A 252 6.68 2.65 -17.57
CA LEU A 252 6.18 3.57 -18.61
C LEU A 252 7.33 4.41 -19.17
N MET A 253 8.12 5.05 -18.31
CA MET A 253 9.28 5.86 -18.73
C MET A 253 10.33 5.03 -19.47
N LEU A 254 10.70 3.86 -18.99
CA LEU A 254 11.63 2.94 -19.67
C LEU A 254 11.11 2.45 -21.04
N SER A 255 9.80 2.54 -21.25
CA SER A 255 9.12 2.18 -22.51
C SER A 255 8.89 3.38 -23.45
N GLY A 256 9.43 4.56 -23.11
CA GLY A 256 9.32 5.76 -23.92
C GLY A 256 8.05 6.59 -23.69
N ILE A 257 7.32 6.35 -22.60
CA ILE A 257 6.10 7.09 -22.22
C ILE A 257 6.39 7.88 -20.95
N GLY A 258 6.55 9.18 -21.05
CA GLY A 258 6.92 10.07 -19.95
C GLY A 258 7.29 11.46 -20.45
N SER A 259 7.86 12.31 -19.58
CA SER A 259 8.36 13.62 -19.98
C SER A 259 9.43 13.50 -21.06
N GLY A 260 9.19 14.03 -22.25
CA GLY A 260 10.12 13.95 -23.38
C GLY A 260 11.52 14.44 -23.02
N ALA A 261 11.61 15.54 -22.27
CA ALA A 261 12.89 16.10 -21.81
C ALA A 261 13.62 15.16 -20.83
N GLU A 262 12.91 14.55 -19.88
CA GLU A 262 13.50 13.61 -18.92
C GLU A 262 13.95 12.31 -19.62
N LEU A 263 13.15 11.77 -20.56
CA LEU A 263 13.50 10.57 -21.32
C LEU A 263 14.76 10.77 -22.17
N GLN A 264 14.86 11.91 -22.85
CA GLN A 264 16.03 12.25 -23.67
C GLN A 264 17.33 12.36 -22.85
N GLN A 265 17.26 12.88 -21.62
CA GLN A 265 18.42 12.91 -20.70
C GLN A 265 18.97 11.51 -20.39
N HIS A 266 18.12 10.49 -20.42
CA HIS A 266 18.52 9.10 -20.25
C HIS A 266 18.76 8.33 -21.55
N GLY A 267 18.70 9.01 -22.71
CA GLY A 267 18.87 8.38 -24.03
C GLY A 267 17.71 7.45 -24.42
N ILE A 268 16.53 7.61 -23.82
CA ILE A 268 15.34 6.81 -24.13
C ILE A 268 14.54 7.51 -25.23
N PRO A 269 14.26 6.82 -26.36
CA PRO A 269 13.41 7.34 -27.42
C PRO A 269 12.00 7.68 -26.91
N VAL A 270 11.49 8.86 -27.24
CA VAL A 270 10.15 9.31 -26.84
C VAL A 270 9.12 8.69 -27.79
N LEU A 271 8.25 7.82 -27.24
CA LEU A 271 7.09 7.28 -27.93
C LEU A 271 5.87 8.20 -27.73
N VAL A 272 5.64 8.60 -26.49
CA VAL A 272 4.58 9.54 -26.09
C VAL A 272 5.16 10.52 -25.07
N ASP A 273 5.07 11.82 -25.38
CA ASP A 273 5.37 12.86 -24.39
C ASP A 273 4.19 12.98 -23.42
N ALA A 274 4.39 12.42 -22.23
CA ALA A 274 3.40 12.35 -21.16
C ALA A 274 4.04 12.84 -19.84
N PRO A 275 4.17 14.17 -19.65
CA PRO A 275 4.94 14.77 -18.56
C PRO A 275 4.41 14.42 -17.17
N GLU A 276 3.15 14.00 -17.04
CA GLU A 276 2.53 13.63 -15.77
C GLU A 276 2.88 12.21 -15.28
N VAL A 277 3.53 11.38 -16.10
CA VAL A 277 4.03 10.07 -15.68
C VAL A 277 5.07 10.25 -14.57
N GLY A 278 4.84 9.62 -13.43
CA GLY A 278 5.68 9.73 -12.25
C GLY A 278 5.47 11.01 -11.43
N LYS A 279 4.61 11.92 -11.84
CA LYS A 279 4.25 13.13 -11.08
C LYS A 279 3.07 12.83 -10.13
N ASN A 280 2.67 13.85 -9.35
CA ASN A 280 1.52 13.78 -8.46
C ASN A 280 1.57 12.63 -7.41
N LEU A 281 2.76 12.13 -7.09
CA LEU A 281 2.92 11.13 -6.03
C LEU A 281 2.30 11.63 -4.74
N ARG A 282 1.39 10.83 -4.18
CA ARG A 282 0.80 11.04 -2.86
C ARG A 282 1.11 9.84 -1.98
N ASP A 283 1.30 10.09 -0.69
CA ASP A 283 1.50 9.05 0.31
C ASP A 283 1.02 9.53 1.67
N HIS A 284 0.51 8.64 2.48
CA HIS A 284 0.16 8.94 3.86
C HIS A 284 1.42 9.01 4.72
N LEU A 285 1.67 10.19 5.29
CA LEU A 285 2.72 10.38 6.31
C LEU A 285 2.14 9.96 7.66
N VAL A 286 2.87 9.14 8.39
CA VAL A 286 2.56 8.77 9.78
C VAL A 286 3.66 9.23 10.72
N SER A 287 3.27 9.67 11.89
CA SER A 287 4.17 9.90 13.02
C SER A 287 3.52 9.37 14.29
N GLY A 288 4.23 9.32 15.41
CA GLY A 288 3.62 8.85 16.63
C GLY A 288 4.48 9.00 17.87
N LEU A 289 3.82 8.83 18.99
CA LEU A 289 4.41 8.76 20.32
C LEU A 289 4.45 7.29 20.78
N ILE A 290 5.51 6.91 21.45
CA ILE A 290 5.61 5.58 22.07
C ILE A 290 5.70 5.78 23.57
N ALA A 291 4.58 5.57 24.24
CA ALA A 291 4.53 5.60 25.71
C ALA A 291 5.12 4.30 26.27
N ARG A 292 5.98 4.41 27.28
CA ARG A 292 6.50 3.25 28.03
C ARG A 292 5.39 2.62 28.85
N THR A 293 5.38 1.29 28.96
CA THR A 293 4.39 0.58 29.78
C THR A 293 5.04 -0.53 30.61
N SER A 294 4.46 -0.80 31.78
CA SER A 294 4.79 -1.98 32.59
C SER A 294 3.95 -3.22 32.23
N ALA A 295 2.93 -3.02 31.38
CA ALA A 295 2.07 -4.13 30.95
C ALA A 295 2.78 -4.99 29.89
N ASP A 296 2.38 -6.27 29.81
CA ASP A 296 2.83 -7.16 28.74
C ASP A 296 2.27 -6.71 27.38
N THR A 297 3.14 -6.63 26.38
CA THR A 297 2.81 -6.14 25.03
C THR A 297 3.13 -7.20 23.97
N LEU A 298 2.85 -6.89 22.71
CA LEU A 298 3.22 -7.76 21.59
C LEU A 298 4.74 -7.98 21.45
N ALA A 299 5.58 -7.27 22.21
CA ALA A 299 7.01 -7.59 22.33
C ALA A 299 7.26 -9.04 22.78
N SER A 300 6.34 -9.61 23.58
CA SER A 300 6.37 -11.00 24.03
C SER A 300 5.84 -12.02 23.00
N ALA A 301 5.40 -11.57 21.81
CA ALA A 301 4.76 -12.44 20.81
C ALA A 301 5.64 -13.60 20.33
N THR A 302 6.98 -13.43 20.37
CA THR A 302 7.94 -14.44 19.91
C THR A 302 8.33 -15.47 20.95
N SER A 303 7.72 -15.45 22.15
CA SER A 303 7.97 -16.47 23.19
C SER A 303 7.59 -17.87 22.68
N THR A 304 8.27 -18.90 23.21
CA THR A 304 8.00 -20.30 22.84
C THR A 304 6.55 -20.70 23.09
N ALA A 305 5.94 -20.20 24.17
CA ALA A 305 4.54 -20.45 24.50
C ALA A 305 3.59 -19.86 23.44
N ASN A 306 3.82 -18.61 23.01
CA ASN A 306 3.03 -17.97 21.97
C ASN A 306 3.22 -18.64 20.61
N LEU A 307 4.44 -19.07 20.29
CA LEU A 307 4.71 -19.82 19.06
C LEU A 307 3.98 -21.17 19.06
N ALA A 308 4.04 -21.94 20.15
CA ALA A 308 3.32 -23.20 20.28
C ALA A 308 1.81 -23.00 20.18
N ARG A 309 1.25 -21.98 20.87
CA ARG A 309 -0.18 -21.63 20.80
C ARG A 309 -0.61 -21.30 19.36
N TYR A 310 0.21 -20.55 18.63
CA TYR A 310 -0.09 -20.22 17.23
C TYR A 310 -0.01 -21.46 16.33
N LEU A 311 1.03 -22.25 16.42
CA LEU A 311 1.21 -23.43 15.55
C LEU A 311 0.10 -24.46 15.77
N LEU A 312 -0.32 -24.70 17.03
CA LEU A 312 -1.33 -25.70 17.36
C LEU A 312 -2.76 -25.22 17.15
N ARG A 313 -3.05 -23.93 17.42
CA ARG A 313 -4.43 -23.42 17.50
C ARG A 313 -4.71 -22.20 16.64
N ARG A 314 -3.69 -21.62 15.99
CA ARG A 314 -3.80 -20.32 15.28
C ARG A 314 -4.41 -19.24 16.21
N ARG A 315 -3.91 -19.14 17.43
CA ARG A 315 -4.39 -18.25 18.50
C ARG A 315 -3.23 -17.49 19.15
N GLY A 316 -3.54 -16.41 19.86
CA GLY A 316 -2.62 -15.61 20.66
C GLY A 316 -1.94 -14.50 19.88
N MET A 317 -0.93 -13.88 20.49
CA MET A 317 -0.27 -12.65 20.03
C MET A 317 0.24 -12.71 18.58
N LEU A 318 0.60 -13.88 18.08
CA LEU A 318 1.07 -14.04 16.69
C LEU A 318 -0.05 -13.88 15.65
N THR A 319 -1.33 -13.85 16.06
CA THR A 319 -2.46 -13.50 15.17
C THR A 319 -2.67 -11.99 15.04
N SER A 320 -2.01 -11.19 15.87
CA SER A 320 -2.08 -9.73 15.81
C SER A 320 -1.49 -9.20 14.50
N ASN A 321 -2.16 -8.21 13.94
CA ASN A 321 -1.66 -7.43 12.80
C ASN A 321 -0.81 -6.23 13.25
N ILE A 322 -0.48 -6.13 14.52
CA ILE A 322 0.23 -5.03 15.20
C ILE A 322 -0.67 -3.77 15.35
N ALA A 323 -1.23 -3.26 14.28
CA ALA A 323 -2.14 -2.11 14.28
C ALA A 323 -3.57 -2.54 14.67
N GLU A 324 -3.80 -2.78 15.96
CA GLU A 324 -5.01 -3.44 16.45
C GLU A 324 -6.25 -2.56 16.52
N ALA A 325 -6.07 -1.24 16.55
CA ALA A 325 -7.16 -0.27 16.51
C ALA A 325 -6.72 0.99 15.74
N TYR A 326 -7.70 1.74 15.32
CA TYR A 326 -7.52 3.04 14.69
C TYR A 326 -8.75 3.90 14.93
N GLY A 327 -8.66 5.19 14.59
CA GLY A 327 -9.83 6.07 14.60
C GLY A 327 -9.63 7.23 13.66
N PHE A 328 -10.75 7.68 13.09
CA PHE A 328 -10.78 8.87 12.25
C PHE A 328 -11.19 10.08 13.08
N VAL A 329 -10.48 11.17 12.94
CA VAL A 329 -10.73 12.40 13.69
C VAL A 329 -10.45 13.63 12.83
N ARG A 330 -11.09 14.73 13.16
CA ARG A 330 -10.81 16.03 12.57
C ARG A 330 -9.68 16.73 13.31
N SER A 331 -8.72 17.27 12.58
CA SER A 331 -7.68 18.15 13.18
C SER A 331 -8.29 19.47 13.68
N ARG A 332 -9.43 19.88 13.12
CA ARG A 332 -10.18 21.09 13.43
C ARG A 332 -11.68 20.80 13.33
N PRO A 333 -12.51 21.34 14.23
CA PRO A 333 -13.94 21.05 14.29
C PRO A 333 -14.73 21.53 13.06
N GLU A 334 -14.21 22.48 12.28
CA GLU A 334 -14.87 23.06 11.11
C GLU A 334 -14.80 22.19 9.85
N LEU A 335 -14.05 21.10 9.89
CA LEU A 335 -13.92 20.20 8.74
C LEU A 335 -15.19 19.34 8.62
N ASP A 336 -15.67 19.18 7.39
CA ASP A 336 -16.80 18.31 7.10
C ASP A 336 -16.46 16.84 7.33
N GLU A 337 -15.24 16.43 6.95
CA GLU A 337 -14.76 15.06 7.03
C GLU A 337 -13.46 14.96 7.86
N PRO A 338 -13.20 13.84 8.54
CA PRO A 338 -11.91 13.58 9.16
C PRO A 338 -10.74 13.70 8.17
N ASP A 339 -9.68 14.36 8.61
CA ASP A 339 -8.44 14.56 7.86
C ASP A 339 -7.24 13.84 8.49
N LEU A 340 -7.47 13.17 9.62
CA LEU A 340 -6.52 12.36 10.36
C LEU A 340 -7.09 10.97 10.65
N GLU A 341 -6.23 9.95 10.52
CA GLU A 341 -6.39 8.66 11.19
C GLU A 341 -5.39 8.57 12.34
N LEU A 342 -5.80 8.14 13.52
CA LEU A 342 -4.88 7.78 14.60
C LEU A 342 -4.77 6.27 14.66
N ILE A 343 -3.55 5.74 14.50
CA ILE A 343 -3.26 4.31 14.53
C ILE A 343 -2.71 3.90 15.89
N TRP A 344 -3.23 2.78 16.42
CA TRP A 344 -2.83 2.19 17.68
C TRP A 344 -2.13 0.85 17.51
N ALA A 345 -0.99 0.68 18.20
CA ALA A 345 -0.29 -0.59 18.30
C ALA A 345 0.13 -0.87 19.76
N PRO A 346 -0.29 -2.02 20.34
CA PRO A 346 0.10 -2.41 21.70
C PRO A 346 1.52 -3.00 21.73
N VAL A 347 2.47 -2.26 21.17
CA VAL A 347 3.90 -2.56 21.09
C VAL A 347 4.67 -1.26 20.83
N ALA A 348 5.93 -1.19 21.24
CA ALA A 348 6.85 -0.16 20.83
C ALA A 348 7.24 -0.38 19.35
N TYR A 349 6.57 0.33 18.44
CA TYR A 349 6.79 0.23 16.99
C TYR A 349 7.51 1.46 16.48
N ALA A 350 8.76 1.30 16.09
CA ALA A 350 9.57 2.36 15.48
C ALA A 350 10.50 1.75 14.43
N ASN A 351 11.05 2.62 13.57
CA ASN A 351 11.97 2.23 12.49
C ASN A 351 11.38 1.08 11.65
N GLU A 352 10.10 1.16 11.31
CA GLU A 352 9.32 0.18 10.54
C GLU A 352 9.34 -1.24 11.16
N GLY A 353 9.69 -1.36 12.43
CA GLY A 353 9.84 -2.65 13.12
C GLY A 353 11.10 -3.43 12.73
N LEU A 354 12.04 -2.82 12.00
CA LEU A 354 13.31 -3.45 11.57
C LEU A 354 14.22 -3.79 12.76
N HIS A 355 14.22 -2.91 13.75
CA HIS A 355 14.98 -3.10 14.97
C HIS A 355 14.00 -3.15 16.14
N GLY A 356 13.78 -4.34 16.68
CA GLY A 356 12.92 -4.49 17.85
C GLY A 356 13.38 -3.59 19.00
N ILE A 357 12.45 -2.88 19.59
CA ILE A 357 12.68 -2.12 20.83
C ILE A 357 12.48 -3.09 21.99
N PRO A 358 13.48 -3.29 22.86
CA PRO A 358 13.39 -4.28 23.94
C PRO A 358 12.40 -3.88 25.04
N GLU A 359 12.08 -2.58 25.15
CA GLU A 359 11.14 -2.08 26.13
C GLU A 359 9.68 -2.34 25.71
N HIS A 360 8.84 -2.62 26.68
CA HIS A 360 7.40 -2.60 26.50
C HIS A 360 6.92 -1.17 26.28
N GLY A 361 6.16 -0.95 25.21
CA GLY A 361 5.64 0.36 24.85
C GLY A 361 4.32 0.26 24.08
N LEU A 362 3.62 1.36 24.03
CA LEU A 362 2.35 1.54 23.35
C LEU A 362 2.51 2.65 22.32
N THR A 363 2.27 2.33 21.06
CA THR A 363 2.41 3.31 19.97
C THR A 363 1.05 3.87 19.60
N LEU A 364 0.94 5.19 19.57
CA LEU A 364 -0.22 5.93 19.08
C LEU A 364 0.24 7.12 18.26
N GLY A 365 -0.32 7.30 17.08
CA GLY A 365 0.05 8.45 16.28
C GLY A 365 -0.83 8.71 15.07
N PRO A 366 -0.82 9.98 14.60
CA PRO A 366 -1.60 10.42 13.47
C PRO A 366 -1.01 10.00 12.13
N ILE A 367 -1.92 9.78 11.19
CA ILE A 367 -1.70 9.60 9.77
C ILE A 367 -2.39 10.77 9.07
N LEU A 368 -1.67 11.46 8.19
CA LEU A 368 -2.21 12.53 7.35
C LEU A 368 -2.99 11.92 6.18
N LEU A 369 -4.33 12.01 6.19
CA LEU A 369 -5.19 11.34 5.22
C LEU A 369 -5.26 12.04 3.87
N GLN A 370 -5.26 13.37 3.85
CA GLN A 370 -5.39 14.16 2.62
C GLN A 370 -4.19 15.11 2.45
N PRO A 371 -2.98 14.56 2.17
CA PRO A 371 -1.78 15.39 2.01
C PRO A 371 -1.95 16.37 0.84
N ARG A 372 -1.57 17.62 1.06
CA ARG A 372 -1.46 18.65 0.00
C ARG A 372 -0.12 18.59 -0.73
N SER A 373 0.90 18.10 -0.04
CA SER A 373 2.22 17.85 -0.62
C SER A 373 2.14 16.86 -1.79
N ARG A 374 2.91 17.10 -2.85
CA ARG A 374 2.96 16.28 -4.07
C ARG A 374 4.41 15.96 -4.38
N GLY A 375 4.67 14.68 -4.53
CA GLY A 375 5.98 14.16 -4.86
C GLY A 375 6.12 13.68 -6.30
N THR A 376 7.23 13.00 -6.56
CA THR A 376 7.56 12.46 -7.89
C THR A 376 8.27 11.11 -7.80
N ILE A 377 8.06 10.29 -8.84
CA ILE A 377 8.90 9.16 -9.21
C ILE A 377 9.60 9.53 -10.50
N SER A 378 10.91 9.41 -10.59
CA SER A 378 11.68 9.66 -11.81
C SER A 378 12.74 8.58 -12.02
N LEU A 379 13.22 8.44 -13.26
CA LEU A 379 14.31 7.52 -13.53
C LEU A 379 15.62 7.98 -12.87
N ALA A 380 16.39 7.03 -12.35
CA ALA A 380 17.79 7.26 -11.98
C ALA A 380 18.70 7.10 -13.19
N SER A 381 18.38 6.12 -14.06
CA SER A 381 19.03 5.87 -15.35
C SER A 381 18.11 5.09 -16.30
N ALA A 382 18.63 4.71 -17.46
CA ALA A 382 17.94 3.80 -18.40
C ALA A 382 18.07 2.32 -18.03
N ASP A 383 18.78 1.96 -16.96
CA ASP A 383 18.88 0.57 -16.48
C ASP A 383 17.58 0.18 -15.76
N PRO A 384 16.80 -0.81 -16.25
CA PRO A 384 15.57 -1.25 -15.62
C PRO A 384 15.77 -1.92 -14.25
N PHE A 385 17.00 -2.27 -13.88
CA PHE A 385 17.32 -2.87 -12.59
C PHE A 385 17.74 -1.85 -11.54
N GLU A 386 18.02 -0.61 -11.93
CA GLU A 386 18.27 0.47 -11.00
C GLU A 386 16.98 1.00 -10.39
N HIS A 387 16.99 1.26 -9.08
CA HIS A 387 15.83 1.81 -8.39
C HIS A 387 15.54 3.23 -8.89
N PRO A 388 14.27 3.59 -9.10
CA PRO A 388 13.91 4.96 -9.46
C PRO A 388 14.16 5.90 -8.29
N ARG A 389 14.25 7.19 -8.56
CA ARG A 389 14.29 8.24 -7.54
C ARG A 389 12.87 8.44 -7.01
N ILE A 390 12.72 8.32 -5.70
CA ILE A 390 11.44 8.45 -5.00
C ILE A 390 11.52 9.71 -4.15
N ASP A 391 10.78 10.73 -4.51
CA ASP A 391 10.73 11.98 -3.77
C ASP A 391 9.28 12.34 -3.39
N PRO A 392 8.79 11.91 -2.23
CA PRO A 392 7.42 12.21 -1.78
C PRO A 392 7.22 13.66 -1.39
N ARG A 393 8.29 14.44 -1.12
CA ARG A 393 8.24 15.84 -0.70
C ARG A 393 7.33 16.07 0.50
N TYR A 394 7.46 15.22 1.52
CA TYR A 394 6.62 15.32 2.71
C TYR A 394 6.66 16.71 3.34
N LEU A 395 5.49 17.21 3.77
CA LEU A 395 5.30 18.51 4.43
C LEU A 395 5.81 19.71 3.60
N SER A 396 5.78 19.60 2.27
CA SER A 396 6.29 20.63 1.37
C SER A 396 5.20 21.56 0.84
N ASP A 397 3.95 21.39 1.26
CA ASP A 397 2.86 22.28 0.87
C ASP A 397 3.18 23.73 1.31
N PRO A 398 2.97 24.72 0.42
CA PRO A 398 3.40 26.09 0.66
C PRO A 398 2.71 26.76 1.87
N GLU A 399 1.50 26.31 2.19
CA GLU A 399 0.70 26.86 3.28
C GLU A 399 1.05 26.26 4.65
N GLY A 400 1.84 25.15 4.69
CA GLY A 400 2.18 24.43 5.91
C GLY A 400 1.01 23.68 6.54
N ALA A 401 -0.06 23.43 5.76
CA ALA A 401 -1.27 22.79 6.23
C ALA A 401 -1.01 21.34 6.67
N ASP A 402 -0.23 20.57 5.89
CA ASP A 402 0.13 19.19 6.22
C ASP A 402 0.84 19.11 7.58
N ARG A 403 1.76 20.03 7.83
CA ARG A 403 2.49 20.10 9.11
C ARG A 403 1.55 20.46 10.27
N ALA A 404 0.68 21.44 10.08
CA ALA A 404 -0.27 21.86 11.11
C ALA A 404 -1.24 20.73 11.48
N THR A 405 -1.78 20.02 10.48
CA THR A 405 -2.65 18.86 10.68
C THR A 405 -1.95 17.75 11.46
N MET A 406 -0.69 17.42 11.11
CA MET A 406 0.08 16.40 11.82
C MET A 406 0.37 16.78 13.28
N LEU A 407 0.69 18.03 13.57
CA LEU A 407 0.91 18.52 14.94
C LEU A 407 -0.39 18.48 15.77
N ALA A 408 -1.53 18.83 15.17
CA ALA A 408 -2.84 18.69 15.81
C ALA A 408 -3.15 17.22 16.15
N GLY A 409 -2.84 16.30 15.23
CA GLY A 409 -3.00 14.87 15.45
C GLY A 409 -2.12 14.33 16.57
N LEU A 410 -0.87 14.80 16.68
CA LEU A 410 0.04 14.44 17.79
C LEU A 410 -0.48 14.98 19.13
N ALA A 411 -1.08 16.17 19.16
CA ALA A 411 -1.71 16.69 20.36
C ALA A 411 -2.95 15.85 20.79
N ILE A 412 -3.72 15.36 19.82
CA ILE A 412 -4.83 14.42 20.08
C ILE A 412 -4.29 13.10 20.65
N ALA A 413 -3.23 12.55 20.07
CA ALA A 413 -2.59 11.34 20.57
C ALA A 413 -2.08 11.51 22.02
N GLU A 414 -1.47 12.64 22.33
CA GLU A 414 -1.03 13.01 23.69
C GLU A 414 -2.21 13.00 24.68
N ARG A 415 -3.33 13.64 24.30
CA ARG A 415 -4.54 13.69 25.13
C ARG A 415 -5.11 12.30 25.42
N ILE A 416 -5.15 11.41 24.43
CA ILE A 416 -5.61 10.03 24.61
C ILE A 416 -4.65 9.25 25.51
N LEU A 417 -3.33 9.36 25.31
CA LEU A 417 -2.32 8.70 26.15
C LEU A 417 -2.37 9.17 27.61
N ALA A 418 -2.80 10.43 27.85
CA ALA A 418 -2.96 10.99 29.18
C ALA A 418 -4.27 10.59 29.88
N SER A 419 -5.21 9.95 29.20
CA SER A 419 -6.48 9.49 29.77
C SER A 419 -6.28 8.45 30.85
N PRO A 420 -7.14 8.40 31.89
CA PRO A 420 -6.98 7.52 33.05
C PRO A 420 -6.72 6.05 32.66
N ALA A 421 -7.49 5.50 31.72
CA ALA A 421 -7.37 4.10 31.29
C ALA A 421 -5.97 3.72 30.77
N LEU A 422 -5.21 4.64 30.15
CA LEU A 422 -3.84 4.39 29.68
C LEU A 422 -2.79 4.89 30.66
N ARG A 423 -3.03 5.99 31.37
CA ARG A 423 -2.08 6.55 32.33
C ARG A 423 -1.73 5.57 33.45
N ASP A 424 -2.68 4.76 33.87
CA ASP A 424 -2.49 3.72 34.88
C ASP A 424 -1.42 2.68 34.50
N VAL A 425 -1.22 2.45 33.20
CA VAL A 425 -0.27 1.46 32.68
C VAL A 425 0.99 2.07 32.07
N THR A 426 1.01 3.38 31.78
CA THR A 426 2.17 4.06 31.15
C THR A 426 2.99 4.89 32.12
N GLY A 427 2.41 5.35 33.20
CA GLY A 427 3.08 6.24 34.17
C GLY A 427 3.55 7.57 33.56
N GLY A 428 3.13 7.93 32.36
CA GLY A 428 3.46 9.20 31.69
C GLY A 428 4.90 9.32 31.19
N SER A 429 5.60 8.21 30.97
CA SER A 429 6.96 8.20 30.41
C SER A 429 6.97 7.69 28.95
N TYR A 430 8.02 8.05 28.21
CA TYR A 430 8.11 7.77 26.77
C TYR A 430 9.31 6.90 26.40
N VAL A 431 9.13 6.03 25.43
CA VAL A 431 10.19 5.33 24.69
C VAL A 431 10.62 6.17 23.49
N ARG A 432 9.67 6.88 22.86
CA ARG A 432 9.91 7.85 21.78
C ARG A 432 8.94 9.03 21.90
N PRO A 433 9.41 10.24 21.73
CA PRO A 433 10.83 10.64 21.70
C PRO A 433 11.59 10.23 22.97
N VAL A 434 12.88 9.93 22.84
CA VAL A 434 13.73 9.63 24.01
C VAL A 434 13.80 10.84 24.92
N GLY A 435 13.54 10.64 26.23
CA GLY A 435 13.50 11.76 27.19
C GLY A 435 12.26 12.64 27.02
N GLY A 436 11.23 12.15 26.33
CA GLY A 436 10.01 12.89 26.03
C GLY A 436 9.27 13.42 27.26
N GLU A 437 9.44 12.79 28.43
CA GLU A 437 8.89 13.28 29.71
C GLU A 437 9.48 14.61 30.17
N ARG A 438 10.61 15.04 29.62
CA ARG A 438 11.28 16.33 29.93
C ARG A 438 10.89 17.45 28.96
N LEU A 439 10.23 17.10 27.86
CA LEU A 439 9.78 18.02 26.82
C LEU A 439 8.36 18.50 27.13
N SER A 440 8.03 19.71 26.73
CA SER A 440 6.62 20.12 26.63
C SER A 440 5.88 19.24 25.61
N ALA A 441 4.55 19.24 25.64
CA ALA A 441 3.76 18.49 24.66
C ALA A 441 4.04 18.97 23.23
N GLU A 442 4.20 20.26 23.01
CA GLU A 442 4.51 20.88 21.73
C GLU A 442 5.90 20.48 21.21
N GLU A 443 6.93 20.57 22.06
CA GLU A 443 8.29 20.15 21.70
C GLU A 443 8.33 18.65 21.37
N ARG A 444 7.63 17.84 22.13
CA ARG A 444 7.51 16.38 21.91
C ARG A 444 6.86 16.07 20.57
N ALA A 445 5.78 16.80 20.22
CA ALA A 445 5.11 16.67 18.93
C ALA A 445 6.03 17.06 17.76
N VAL A 446 6.78 18.16 17.88
CA VAL A 446 7.74 18.58 16.85
C VAL A 446 8.84 17.54 16.66
N VAL A 447 9.43 17.03 17.74
CA VAL A 447 10.48 15.99 17.67
C VAL A 447 9.92 14.70 17.07
N ALA A 448 8.72 14.29 17.47
CA ALA A 448 8.07 13.12 16.89
C ALA A 448 7.86 13.27 15.38
N LEU A 449 7.35 14.42 14.94
CA LEU A 449 7.09 14.69 13.52
C LEU A 449 8.39 14.72 12.71
N GLU A 450 9.38 15.49 13.11
CA GLU A 450 10.57 15.73 12.30
C GLU A 450 11.54 14.53 12.31
N GLN A 451 11.69 13.87 13.45
CA GLN A 451 12.69 12.80 13.63
C GLN A 451 12.14 11.38 13.50
N HIS A 452 10.84 11.18 13.68
CA HIS A 452 10.25 9.83 13.70
C HIS A 452 9.15 9.60 12.66
N ALA A 453 8.66 10.65 11.97
CA ALA A 453 7.68 10.44 10.91
C ALA A 453 8.25 9.60 9.75
N HIS A 454 7.39 8.77 9.18
CA HIS A 454 7.73 7.89 8.06
C HIS A 454 6.49 7.63 7.18
N THR A 455 6.65 6.86 6.12
CA THR A 455 5.54 6.44 5.24
C THR A 455 4.58 5.50 5.98
N LEU A 456 3.28 5.60 5.68
CA LEU A 456 2.32 4.52 5.99
C LEU A 456 2.24 3.48 4.85
N TYR A 457 3.18 3.55 3.89
CA TYR A 457 3.29 2.59 2.79
C TYR A 457 2.15 2.68 1.76
N HIS A 458 1.59 3.86 1.52
CA HIS A 458 0.43 4.10 0.67
C HIS A 458 0.71 4.96 -0.60
N PRO A 459 1.84 4.77 -1.34
CA PRO A 459 2.08 5.56 -2.53
C PRO A 459 1.02 5.33 -3.59
N THR A 460 0.54 6.44 -4.19
CA THR A 460 -0.52 6.48 -5.21
C THR A 460 -0.29 7.56 -6.25
N SER A 461 -1.14 7.59 -7.25
CA SER A 461 -1.40 8.74 -8.14
C SER A 461 -0.30 9.08 -9.15
N THR A 462 0.70 8.23 -9.31
CA THR A 462 1.87 8.45 -10.18
C THR A 462 1.62 8.16 -11.67
N ALA A 463 0.44 7.63 -12.01
CA ALA A 463 -0.09 7.47 -13.36
C ALA A 463 -1.61 7.68 -13.32
N ARG A 464 -2.03 8.82 -12.72
CA ARG A 464 -3.43 9.06 -12.33
C ARG A 464 -4.41 8.93 -13.51
N MET A 465 -5.57 8.37 -13.24
CA MET A 465 -6.70 8.37 -14.15
C MET A 465 -7.43 9.72 -14.10
N GLY A 466 -8.13 10.04 -15.19
CA GLY A 466 -8.96 11.23 -15.23
C GLY A 466 -9.58 11.47 -16.60
N THR A 467 -10.56 12.38 -16.63
CA THR A 467 -11.20 12.84 -17.86
C THR A 467 -10.41 13.97 -18.54
N ASP A 468 -9.52 14.64 -17.80
CA ASP A 468 -8.69 15.72 -18.32
C ASP A 468 -7.51 15.22 -19.18
N ALA A 469 -7.01 16.09 -20.07
CA ALA A 469 -5.94 15.75 -21.01
C ALA A 469 -4.56 15.49 -20.34
N ALA A 470 -4.35 15.96 -19.11
CA ALA A 470 -3.13 15.75 -18.35
C ALA A 470 -3.11 14.41 -17.61
N SER A 471 -4.24 13.70 -17.50
CA SER A 471 -4.27 12.36 -16.90
C SER A 471 -3.47 11.37 -17.76
N VAL A 472 -2.72 10.47 -17.08
CA VAL A 472 -1.89 9.45 -17.74
C VAL A 472 -2.74 8.37 -18.38
N VAL A 473 -3.82 7.97 -17.69
CA VAL A 473 -4.80 7.03 -18.21
C VAL A 473 -6.19 7.64 -18.23
N ASP A 474 -7.01 7.14 -19.15
CA ASP A 474 -8.43 7.52 -19.23
C ASP A 474 -9.26 6.79 -18.13
N PRO A 475 -10.57 7.10 -18.01
CA PRO A 475 -11.43 6.42 -17.02
C PRO A 475 -11.53 4.90 -17.20
N GLU A 476 -11.27 4.38 -18.39
CA GLU A 476 -11.19 2.96 -18.71
C GLU A 476 -9.78 2.38 -18.50
N LEU A 477 -8.90 3.12 -17.81
CA LEU A 477 -7.53 2.72 -17.44
C LEU A 477 -6.57 2.53 -18.63
N ARG A 478 -6.92 3.00 -19.83
CA ARG A 478 -6.06 2.91 -21.01
C ARG A 478 -5.03 4.04 -20.98
N VAL A 479 -3.78 3.70 -21.25
CA VAL A 479 -2.68 4.69 -21.34
C VAL A 479 -2.90 5.58 -22.56
N ARG A 480 -2.97 6.89 -22.35
CA ARG A 480 -3.20 7.85 -23.43
C ARG A 480 -2.06 7.87 -24.45
N GLY A 481 -2.41 7.98 -25.72
CA GLY A 481 -1.46 8.07 -26.82
C GLY A 481 -0.92 6.73 -27.34
N VAL A 482 -1.31 5.61 -26.76
CA VAL A 482 -1.00 4.25 -27.22
C VAL A 482 -2.23 3.35 -27.16
N GLU A 483 -2.17 2.22 -27.85
CA GLU A 483 -3.23 1.22 -27.88
C GLU A 483 -2.81 -0.05 -27.15
N ARG A 484 -3.78 -0.82 -26.63
CA ARG A 484 -3.61 -2.12 -25.97
C ARG A 484 -2.70 -2.10 -24.74
N LEU A 485 -2.50 -0.93 -24.11
CA LEU A 485 -1.78 -0.78 -22.85
C LEU A 485 -2.70 -0.18 -21.79
N LEU A 486 -2.86 -0.89 -20.68
CA LEU A 486 -3.63 -0.44 -19.53
C LEU A 486 -2.72 -0.35 -18.30
N VAL A 487 -3.12 0.48 -17.34
CA VAL A 487 -2.56 0.50 -15.98
C VAL A 487 -3.67 0.17 -15.00
N ALA A 488 -3.44 -0.82 -14.13
CA ALA A 488 -4.42 -1.24 -13.15
C ALA A 488 -3.75 -1.52 -11.78
N ASP A 489 -3.41 -0.47 -11.07
CA ASP A 489 -2.86 -0.52 -9.71
C ASP A 489 -3.03 0.83 -8.99
N ALA A 490 -2.42 1.00 -7.82
CA ALA A 490 -2.54 2.21 -7.02
C ALA A 490 -2.02 3.49 -7.71
N SER A 491 -1.23 3.38 -8.77
CA SER A 491 -0.74 4.54 -9.52
C SER A 491 -1.84 5.31 -10.22
N VAL A 492 -2.96 4.64 -10.56
CA VAL A 492 -4.07 5.27 -11.28
C VAL A 492 -5.02 6.06 -10.38
N MET A 493 -4.98 5.90 -9.08
CA MET A 493 -5.83 6.67 -8.16
C MET A 493 -5.72 8.16 -8.47
N PRO A 494 -6.83 8.87 -8.75
CA PRO A 494 -6.75 10.31 -9.06
C PRO A 494 -6.35 11.12 -7.82
N GLU A 495 -6.85 10.69 -6.68
CA GLU A 495 -6.47 11.16 -5.35
C GLU A 495 -6.37 9.98 -4.38
N ILE A 496 -5.54 10.12 -3.33
CA ILE A 496 -5.46 9.14 -2.27
C ILE A 496 -6.73 9.18 -1.42
N ILE A 497 -7.26 8.01 -1.03
CA ILE A 497 -8.45 7.90 -0.20
C ILE A 497 -8.13 8.12 1.28
N ARG A 498 -9.15 8.43 2.09
CA ARG A 498 -9.09 8.46 3.57
C ARG A 498 -9.15 7.05 4.16
N GLY A 499 -8.20 6.21 3.80
CA GLY A 499 -8.17 4.82 4.22
C GLY A 499 -6.91 4.13 3.74
N HIS A 500 -6.95 2.82 3.63
CA HIS A 500 -5.77 2.03 3.27
C HIS A 500 -5.84 1.56 1.82
N THR A 501 -4.78 1.79 1.07
CA THR A 501 -4.73 1.62 -0.41
C THR A 501 -4.88 0.18 -0.90
N HIS A 502 -4.91 -0.81 -0.01
CA HIS A 502 -5.10 -2.21 -0.41
C HIS A 502 -6.50 -2.48 -0.97
N ALA A 503 -7.55 -2.04 -0.28
CA ALA A 503 -8.93 -2.25 -0.71
C ALA A 503 -9.22 -1.59 -2.07
N PRO A 504 -8.94 -0.28 -2.30
CA PRO A 504 -9.13 0.32 -3.63
C PRO A 504 -8.22 -0.28 -4.71
N SER A 505 -7.04 -0.80 -4.38
CA SER A 505 -6.21 -1.52 -5.36
C SER A 505 -6.87 -2.84 -5.84
N VAL A 506 -7.60 -3.52 -4.94
CA VAL A 506 -8.41 -4.69 -5.32
C VAL A 506 -9.57 -4.26 -6.22
N VAL A 507 -10.28 -3.18 -5.86
CA VAL A 507 -11.36 -2.59 -6.69
C VAL A 507 -10.87 -2.23 -8.10
N ILE A 508 -9.72 -1.57 -8.21
CA ILE A 508 -9.12 -1.23 -9.51
C ILE A 508 -8.86 -2.50 -10.33
N GLY A 509 -8.36 -3.56 -9.71
CA GLY A 509 -8.17 -4.86 -10.37
C GLY A 509 -9.47 -5.50 -10.83
N GLU A 510 -10.52 -5.46 -10.02
CA GLU A 510 -11.87 -5.97 -10.37
C GLU A 510 -12.47 -5.17 -11.53
N ARG A 511 -12.43 -3.84 -11.47
CA ARG A 511 -12.93 -2.94 -12.53
C ARG A 511 -12.16 -3.14 -13.84
N ALA A 512 -10.84 -3.21 -13.80
CA ALA A 512 -10.01 -3.43 -14.97
C ALA A 512 -10.33 -4.79 -15.66
N ALA A 513 -10.58 -5.82 -14.85
CA ALA A 513 -10.99 -7.11 -15.38
C ALA A 513 -12.38 -7.06 -16.05
N GLN A 514 -13.33 -6.30 -15.49
CA GLN A 514 -14.63 -6.07 -16.11
C GLN A 514 -14.49 -5.35 -17.45
N LEU A 515 -13.70 -4.26 -17.51
CA LEU A 515 -13.45 -3.48 -18.73
C LEU A 515 -12.82 -4.30 -19.87
N LEU A 516 -11.96 -5.27 -19.55
CA LEU A 516 -11.36 -6.15 -20.56
C LEU A 516 -12.25 -7.32 -20.98
N ARG A 517 -13.28 -7.65 -20.21
CA ARG A 517 -14.23 -8.71 -20.58
C ARG A 517 -15.30 -8.22 -21.57
N GLY A 518 -15.58 -6.92 -21.57
CA GLY A 518 -16.59 -6.25 -22.39
C GLY A 518 -17.90 -6.22 -21.69
#